data_a7297e8c20b5445f9599ccccdab17ec1
#
_entry.id   a7297e8c20b5445f9599ccccdab17ec1
#
_cell.length_a   1.000
_cell.length_b   1.000
_cell.length_c   1.000
_cell.angle_alpha   90.00
_cell.angle_beta   90.00
_cell.angle_gamma   90.00
#
_symmetry.space_group_name_H-M   'P 1'
#
loop_
_entity.id
_entity.type
_entity.pdbx_description
1 polymer ?
#
loop_
_entity_poly.entity_id
_entity_poly.type
_entity_poly.pdbx_seq_one_letter_code
_entity_poly.pdbx_strand_id
1 'polypeptide(L)'
;MTIDRLEIRRPDDWHVHLRDGEMMKAVVNHTARCFGRAIVMPNLSPPVTTVDGAKAYRSRITAAVDPAFSFAPLMTCYLTDDLATSEIEKGFTENVFTAAKLYPANATTNSAHGVTDLKNLSGVLETMQRLGMPLLIHGEVTDASVDIFDREAVFIDEVMAGLVKDFPALKIVFEHITTAEAAAFVEASGENVAATITPHHLNYNRNAMFVGGIRPHYYCLPIAKREQHRLALRKAATSGSPKFFLGTDSAPHTVGAKESACGCAGVFNAPYALESYAATFEEEGALNKLEGFASLHGPQFYGLPINEEKIVLERQVHTVPDILSAADATIIPFHAGESLEWRVKDVA
;
A
#
# COMPACT_ATOMS: atom_id res chain seq x y z
N MET A 1 5.61 -32.13 -3.70
CA MET A 1 4.78 -31.99 -4.94
C MET A 1 4.83 -30.53 -5.31
N THR A 2 5.18 -30.25 -6.55
CA THR A 2 5.15 -28.89 -7.07
C THR A 2 3.69 -28.48 -7.26
N ILE A 3 3.30 -27.33 -6.78
CA ILE A 3 1.96 -26.78 -7.00
C ILE A 3 2.01 -26.01 -8.31
N ASP A 4 1.21 -26.40 -9.30
CA ASP A 4 1.21 -25.79 -10.63
C ASP A 4 0.00 -24.85 -10.83
N ARG A 5 -0.96 -24.90 -9.91
CA ARG A 5 -2.16 -24.06 -9.92
C ARG A 5 -2.56 -23.70 -8.49
N LEU A 6 -2.75 -22.41 -8.25
CA LEU A 6 -3.25 -21.88 -6.99
C LEU A 6 -4.54 -21.10 -7.26
N GLU A 7 -5.59 -21.45 -6.54
CA GLU A 7 -6.88 -20.74 -6.60
C GLU A 7 -7.16 -20.14 -5.22
N ILE A 8 -7.31 -18.84 -5.17
CA ILE A 8 -7.61 -18.09 -3.95
C ILE A 8 -8.84 -17.19 -4.20
N ARG A 9 -9.48 -16.72 -3.14
CA ARG A 9 -10.47 -15.64 -3.25
C ARG A 9 -9.81 -14.43 -3.86
N ARG A 10 -10.55 -13.67 -4.69
CA ARG A 10 -10.04 -12.45 -5.30
C ARG A 10 -9.56 -11.49 -4.23
N PRO A 11 -8.29 -11.08 -4.24
CA PRO A 11 -7.73 -10.23 -3.20
C PRO A 11 -8.24 -8.81 -3.26
N ASP A 12 -8.00 -8.06 -2.19
CA ASP A 12 -8.11 -6.61 -2.14
C ASP A 12 -6.72 -5.99 -1.97
N ASP A 13 -6.50 -4.84 -2.57
CA ASP A 13 -5.28 -4.07 -2.38
C ASP A 13 -5.49 -2.99 -1.31
N TRP A 14 -4.85 -3.14 -0.16
CA TRP A 14 -5.08 -2.23 0.97
C TRP A 14 -4.20 -0.98 0.92
N HIS A 15 -3.49 -0.75 -0.19
CA HIS A 15 -2.73 0.48 -0.42
C HIS A 15 -2.35 0.64 -1.89
N VAL A 16 -2.94 1.58 -2.61
CA VAL A 16 -2.58 1.87 -4.00
C VAL A 16 -2.61 3.36 -4.32
N HIS A 17 -1.66 3.83 -5.13
CA HIS A 17 -1.66 5.17 -5.72
C HIS A 17 -2.10 5.09 -7.18
N LEU A 18 -3.32 5.48 -7.46
CA LEU A 18 -3.83 5.54 -8.84
C LEU A 18 -3.45 6.83 -9.58
N ARG A 19 -2.98 7.85 -8.85
CA ARG A 19 -2.74 9.19 -9.40
C ARG A 19 -4.04 9.81 -9.93
N ASP A 20 -3.96 10.68 -10.92
CA ASP A 20 -5.13 11.28 -11.60
C ASP A 20 -4.85 11.48 -13.10
N GLY A 21 -5.85 11.89 -13.85
CA GLY A 21 -5.75 12.19 -15.28
C GLY A 21 -5.27 11.01 -16.11
N GLU A 22 -4.37 11.25 -17.06
CA GLU A 22 -3.90 10.24 -17.99
C GLU A 22 -3.11 9.11 -17.31
N MET A 23 -2.34 9.43 -16.26
CA MET A 23 -1.66 8.39 -15.48
C MET A 23 -2.66 7.42 -14.85
N MET A 24 -3.73 7.92 -14.25
CA MET A 24 -4.77 7.06 -13.66
C MET A 24 -5.40 6.14 -14.71
N LYS A 25 -5.75 6.67 -15.88
CA LYS A 25 -6.32 5.87 -16.98
C LYS A 25 -5.38 4.75 -17.43
N ALA A 26 -4.07 5.03 -17.44
CA ALA A 26 -3.07 4.05 -17.84
C ALA A 26 -2.86 2.93 -16.82
N VAL A 27 -3.02 3.22 -15.51
CA VAL A 27 -2.61 2.25 -14.46
C VAL A 27 -3.76 1.57 -13.75
N VAL A 28 -4.96 2.15 -13.71
CA VAL A 28 -6.09 1.65 -12.91
C VAL A 28 -6.46 0.21 -13.27
N ASN A 29 -6.42 -0.15 -14.55
CA ASN A 29 -6.80 -1.48 -15.01
C ASN A 29 -5.79 -2.58 -14.66
N HIS A 30 -4.53 -2.23 -14.36
CA HIS A 30 -3.58 -3.19 -13.80
C HIS A 30 -3.98 -3.61 -12.38
N THR A 31 -4.49 -2.67 -11.58
CA THR A 31 -5.06 -2.98 -10.25
C THR A 31 -6.40 -3.70 -10.39
N ALA A 32 -7.33 -3.16 -11.19
CA ALA A 32 -8.67 -3.71 -11.34
C ALA A 32 -8.70 -5.15 -11.88
N ARG A 33 -7.72 -5.55 -12.69
CA ARG A 33 -7.60 -6.92 -13.19
C ARG A 33 -7.43 -7.96 -12.08
N CYS A 34 -6.67 -7.63 -11.04
CA CYS A 34 -6.31 -8.59 -9.99
C CYS A 34 -7.14 -8.42 -8.72
N PHE A 35 -7.51 -7.19 -8.38
CA PHE A 35 -8.12 -6.86 -7.09
C PHE A 35 -9.62 -6.54 -7.22
N GLY A 36 -10.41 -7.02 -6.26
CA GLY A 36 -11.86 -6.69 -6.20
C GLY A 36 -12.08 -5.27 -5.69
N ARG A 37 -11.26 -4.85 -4.72
CA ARG A 37 -11.28 -3.51 -4.12
C ARG A 37 -9.86 -3.01 -3.93
N ALA A 38 -9.70 -1.69 -3.82
CA ALA A 38 -8.44 -1.12 -3.37
C ALA A 38 -8.66 0.12 -2.51
N ILE A 39 -7.87 0.25 -1.43
CA ILE A 39 -7.73 1.49 -0.66
C ILE A 39 -6.90 2.47 -1.49
N VAL A 40 -7.56 3.51 -1.96
CA VAL A 40 -6.96 4.52 -2.84
C VAL A 40 -6.36 5.66 -2.02
N MET A 41 -5.06 5.88 -2.17
CA MET A 41 -4.35 6.93 -1.46
C MET A 41 -4.77 8.33 -1.92
N PRO A 42 -4.93 9.28 -0.97
CA PRO A 42 -5.53 10.58 -1.23
C PRO A 42 -4.53 11.67 -1.59
N ASN A 43 -3.22 11.37 -1.69
CA ASN A 43 -2.13 12.33 -1.89
C ASN A 43 -1.99 12.79 -3.34
N LEU A 44 -3.06 13.34 -3.87
CA LEU A 44 -3.08 14.08 -5.14
C LEU A 44 -2.51 15.50 -4.96
N SER A 45 -2.52 16.29 -6.01
CA SER A 45 -2.22 17.72 -5.96
C SER A 45 -3.37 18.50 -6.62
N PRO A 46 -4.25 19.13 -5.83
CA PRO A 46 -4.34 19.15 -4.36
C PRO A 46 -4.77 17.79 -3.75
N PRO A 47 -4.50 17.56 -2.45
CA PRO A 47 -4.89 16.31 -1.78
C PRO A 47 -6.41 16.21 -1.58
N VAL A 48 -6.90 14.97 -1.43
CA VAL A 48 -8.33 14.70 -1.18
C VAL A 48 -8.63 14.82 0.32
N THR A 49 -9.13 15.97 0.74
CA THR A 49 -9.42 16.30 2.15
C THR A 49 -10.92 16.43 2.44
N THR A 50 -11.78 16.37 1.42
CA THR A 50 -13.22 16.57 1.57
C THR A 50 -14.03 15.43 0.99
N VAL A 51 -15.25 15.27 1.50
CA VAL A 51 -16.25 14.31 1.01
C VAL A 51 -16.53 14.50 -0.48
N ASP A 52 -16.72 15.74 -0.91
CA ASP A 52 -17.02 16.03 -2.31
C ASP A 52 -15.81 15.76 -3.22
N GLY A 53 -14.59 16.07 -2.75
CA GLY A 53 -13.35 15.73 -3.44
C GLY A 53 -13.19 14.23 -3.63
N ALA A 54 -13.49 13.43 -2.60
CA ALA A 54 -13.45 11.98 -2.67
C ALA A 54 -14.50 11.39 -3.62
N LYS A 55 -15.74 11.91 -3.57
CA LYS A 55 -16.81 11.50 -4.52
C LYS A 55 -16.40 11.80 -5.97
N ALA A 56 -15.84 12.97 -6.23
CA ALA A 56 -15.38 13.37 -7.56
C ALA A 56 -14.21 12.48 -8.02
N TYR A 57 -13.24 12.18 -7.16
CA TYR A 57 -12.12 11.30 -7.49
C TYR A 57 -12.60 9.86 -7.74
N ARG A 58 -13.47 9.32 -6.88
CA ARG A 58 -14.09 8.00 -7.09
C ARG A 58 -14.79 7.90 -8.45
N SER A 59 -15.53 8.94 -8.83
CA SER A 59 -16.22 8.97 -10.13
C SER A 59 -15.24 8.91 -11.31
N ARG A 60 -14.12 9.64 -11.23
CA ARG A 60 -13.08 9.59 -12.27
C ARG A 60 -12.43 8.21 -12.38
N ILE A 61 -12.11 7.59 -11.23
CA ILE A 61 -11.56 6.22 -11.17
C ILE A 61 -12.53 5.25 -11.82
N THR A 62 -13.80 5.24 -11.37
CA THR A 62 -14.81 4.31 -11.88
C THR A 62 -15.04 4.47 -13.39
N ALA A 63 -14.98 5.70 -13.90
CA ALA A 63 -15.11 5.96 -15.33
C ALA A 63 -13.90 5.48 -16.16
N ALA A 64 -12.73 5.28 -15.54
CA ALA A 64 -11.52 4.81 -16.20
C ALA A 64 -11.32 3.29 -16.11
N VAL A 65 -12.06 2.60 -15.23
CA VAL A 65 -12.03 1.14 -15.11
C VAL A 65 -12.70 0.51 -16.34
N ASP A 66 -12.03 -0.48 -16.93
CA ASP A 66 -12.60 -1.28 -18.01
C ASP A 66 -13.86 -2.01 -17.49
N PRO A 67 -15.00 -1.90 -18.20
CA PRO A 67 -16.26 -2.56 -17.81
C PRO A 67 -16.17 -4.08 -17.63
N ALA A 68 -15.14 -4.73 -18.17
CA ALA A 68 -14.87 -6.15 -17.96
C ALA A 68 -14.44 -6.48 -16.52
N PHE A 69 -13.98 -5.48 -15.75
CA PHE A 69 -13.51 -5.70 -14.39
C PHE A 69 -14.53 -5.21 -13.35
N SER A 70 -14.86 -6.10 -12.42
CA SER A 70 -15.61 -5.74 -11.22
C SER A 70 -14.61 -5.17 -10.18
N PHE A 71 -14.54 -3.84 -10.05
CA PHE A 71 -13.59 -3.17 -9.17
C PHE A 71 -14.26 -2.03 -8.38
N ALA A 72 -14.02 -1.97 -7.08
CA ALA A 72 -14.54 -0.92 -6.22
C ALA A 72 -13.41 -0.13 -5.54
N PRO A 73 -13.20 1.16 -5.88
CA PRO A 73 -12.26 2.01 -5.18
C PRO A 73 -12.81 2.41 -3.79
N LEU A 74 -12.03 2.12 -2.75
CA LEU A 74 -12.28 2.51 -1.37
C LEU A 74 -11.54 3.81 -1.09
N MET A 75 -12.28 4.91 -0.92
CA MET A 75 -11.68 6.25 -0.82
C MET A 75 -11.17 6.53 0.59
N THR A 76 -10.12 7.33 0.67
CA THR A 76 -9.52 7.79 1.93
C THR A 76 -9.48 9.31 2.01
N CYS A 77 -9.50 9.82 3.25
CA CYS A 77 -9.32 11.24 3.54
C CYS A 77 -7.85 11.53 3.85
N TYR A 78 -7.28 12.55 3.23
CA TYR A 78 -5.94 13.05 3.58
C TYR A 78 -6.03 13.89 4.85
N LEU A 79 -5.28 13.53 5.90
CA LEU A 79 -5.22 14.29 7.15
C LEU A 79 -4.28 15.49 7.02
N THR A 80 -4.79 16.68 7.39
CA THR A 80 -4.04 17.93 7.53
C THR A 80 -4.20 18.47 8.94
N ASP A 81 -3.31 19.35 9.38
CA ASP A 81 -3.36 19.92 10.74
C ASP A 81 -4.66 20.65 11.06
N ASP A 82 -5.35 21.16 10.04
CA ASP A 82 -6.57 21.97 10.13
C ASP A 82 -7.84 21.22 9.67
N LEU A 83 -7.76 19.90 9.46
CA LEU A 83 -8.90 19.12 8.99
C LEU A 83 -10.05 19.16 9.99
N ALA A 84 -11.24 19.56 9.52
CA ALA A 84 -12.44 19.57 10.34
C ALA A 84 -12.93 18.15 10.68
N THR A 85 -13.20 17.88 11.95
CA THR A 85 -13.78 16.59 12.40
C THR A 85 -15.10 16.26 11.71
N SER A 86 -15.87 17.26 11.32
CA SER A 86 -17.13 17.11 10.59
C SER A 86 -16.95 16.47 9.21
N GLU A 87 -15.83 16.67 8.52
CA GLU A 87 -15.55 16.01 7.24
C GLU A 87 -15.32 14.50 7.46
N ILE A 88 -14.58 14.14 8.51
CA ILE A 88 -14.36 12.73 8.90
C ILE A 88 -15.69 12.05 9.24
N GLU A 89 -16.49 12.68 10.11
CA GLU A 89 -17.76 12.12 10.56
C GLU A 89 -18.75 11.96 9.39
N LYS A 90 -18.89 13.00 8.57
CA LYS A 90 -19.74 12.98 7.37
C LYS A 90 -19.26 11.92 6.38
N GLY A 91 -17.97 11.90 6.06
CA GLY A 91 -17.43 11.02 5.05
C GLY A 91 -17.53 9.54 5.41
N PHE A 92 -17.33 9.20 6.69
CA PHE A 92 -17.45 7.82 7.16
C PHE A 92 -18.92 7.38 7.27
N THR A 93 -19.80 8.22 7.83
CA THR A 93 -21.25 7.91 7.97
C THR A 93 -21.96 7.80 6.63
N GLU A 94 -21.55 8.58 5.63
CA GLU A 94 -22.09 8.50 4.26
C GLU A 94 -21.42 7.39 3.42
N ASN A 95 -20.52 6.56 3.99
CA ASN A 95 -19.77 5.52 3.28
C ASN A 95 -18.96 6.08 2.07
N VAL A 96 -18.42 7.29 2.21
CA VAL A 96 -17.53 7.91 1.23
C VAL A 96 -16.08 7.61 1.56
N PHE A 97 -15.67 7.82 2.82
CA PHE A 97 -14.36 7.44 3.31
C PHE A 97 -14.41 6.06 3.96
N THR A 98 -13.49 5.19 3.58
CA THR A 98 -13.25 3.91 4.24
C THR A 98 -12.27 4.07 5.41
N ALA A 99 -11.31 4.97 5.27
CA ALA A 99 -10.25 5.25 6.23
C ALA A 99 -9.74 6.69 6.07
N ALA A 100 -8.88 7.15 6.98
CA ALA A 100 -8.13 8.39 6.80
C ALA A 100 -6.62 8.11 6.80
N LYS A 101 -5.88 8.83 5.96
CA LYS A 101 -4.44 8.65 5.73
C LYS A 101 -3.64 9.77 6.38
N LEU A 102 -2.73 9.39 7.24
CA LEU A 102 -1.72 10.23 7.86
C LEU A 102 -0.41 10.15 7.10
N TYR A 103 0.05 11.28 6.61
CA TYR A 103 1.41 11.50 6.17
C TYR A 103 2.07 12.50 7.12
N PRO A 104 3.22 12.21 7.72
CA PRO A 104 4.03 13.27 8.30
C PRO A 104 4.43 14.28 7.21
N ALA A 105 4.41 15.57 7.52
CA ALA A 105 4.70 16.61 6.55
C ALA A 105 6.08 16.39 5.90
N ASN A 106 6.13 16.37 4.56
CA ASN A 106 7.32 16.15 3.74
C ASN A 106 7.96 14.74 3.84
N ALA A 107 7.24 13.74 4.35
CA ALA A 107 7.77 12.37 4.44
C ALA A 107 7.93 11.68 3.07
N THR A 108 7.05 11.96 2.12
CA THR A 108 7.03 11.30 0.81
C THR A 108 6.43 12.19 -0.28
N THR A 109 6.23 11.67 -1.48
CA THR A 109 5.64 12.39 -2.63
C THR A 109 4.27 12.98 -2.26
N ASN A 110 4.05 14.25 -2.58
CA ASN A 110 2.81 15.00 -2.31
C ASN A 110 2.39 15.01 -0.83
N SER A 111 3.35 15.02 0.11
CA SER A 111 3.09 15.07 1.54
C SER A 111 3.38 16.41 2.21
N ALA A 112 3.59 17.48 1.43
CA ALA A 112 3.87 18.81 1.97
C ALA A 112 2.72 19.36 2.85
N HIS A 113 1.47 18.95 2.59
CA HIS A 113 0.29 19.31 3.39
C HIS A 113 0.02 18.31 4.54
N GLY A 114 0.95 17.40 4.80
CA GLY A 114 0.83 16.40 5.85
C GLY A 114 0.83 16.99 7.25
N VAL A 115 0.71 16.11 8.22
CA VAL A 115 0.59 16.46 9.64
C VAL A 115 1.95 16.88 10.20
N THR A 116 1.99 18.03 10.87
CA THR A 116 3.20 18.55 11.51
C THR A 116 3.27 18.18 12.99
N ASP A 117 2.13 18.11 13.68
CA ASP A 117 2.02 17.66 15.08
C ASP A 117 0.71 16.88 15.26
N LEU A 118 0.81 15.63 15.74
CA LEU A 118 -0.37 14.80 16.03
C LEU A 118 -1.35 15.40 17.02
N LYS A 119 -0.88 16.30 17.89
CA LYS A 119 -1.77 17.02 18.81
C LYS A 119 -2.83 17.85 18.12
N ASN A 120 -2.55 18.35 16.92
CA ASN A 120 -3.51 19.09 16.10
C ASN A 120 -4.69 18.20 15.67
N LEU A 121 -4.48 16.88 15.63
CA LEU A 121 -5.48 15.89 15.22
C LEU A 121 -6.24 15.23 16.37
N SER A 122 -6.04 15.63 17.65
CA SER A 122 -6.65 14.93 18.78
C SER A 122 -8.16 14.72 18.62
N GLY A 123 -8.91 15.76 18.24
CA GLY A 123 -10.35 15.66 18.00
C GLY A 123 -10.72 14.80 16.78
N VAL A 124 -9.90 14.80 15.75
CA VAL A 124 -10.07 13.93 14.57
C VAL A 124 -9.87 12.46 14.95
N LEU A 125 -8.78 12.16 15.69
CA LEU A 125 -8.47 10.81 16.15
C LEU A 125 -9.50 10.26 17.13
N GLU A 126 -9.99 11.07 18.06
CA GLU A 126 -11.11 10.73 18.94
C GLU A 126 -12.38 10.40 18.15
N THR A 127 -12.68 11.21 17.13
CA THR A 127 -13.83 10.96 16.25
C THR A 127 -13.66 9.67 15.46
N MET A 128 -12.49 9.42 14.89
CA MET A 128 -12.19 8.17 14.18
C MET A 128 -12.31 6.95 15.10
N GLN A 129 -11.75 7.04 16.31
CA GLN A 129 -11.86 5.99 17.32
C GLN A 129 -13.32 5.68 17.66
N ARG A 130 -14.13 6.71 17.92
CA ARG A 130 -15.56 6.58 18.22
C ARG A 130 -16.36 5.94 17.09
N LEU A 131 -16.02 6.26 15.84
CA LEU A 131 -16.68 5.74 14.64
C LEU A 131 -16.18 4.34 14.24
N GLY A 132 -15.03 3.89 14.77
CA GLY A 132 -14.35 2.69 14.31
C GLY A 132 -13.71 2.85 12.93
N MET A 133 -13.43 4.09 12.52
CA MET A 133 -12.78 4.41 11.25
C MET A 133 -11.27 4.16 11.33
N PRO A 134 -10.68 3.35 10.43
CA PRO A 134 -9.24 3.08 10.47
C PRO A 134 -8.38 4.31 10.15
N LEU A 135 -7.27 4.44 10.88
CA LEU A 135 -6.16 5.36 10.59
C LEU A 135 -5.06 4.61 9.84
N LEU A 136 -4.69 5.09 8.67
CA LEU A 136 -3.62 4.56 7.85
C LEU A 136 -2.39 5.45 7.99
N ILE A 137 -1.23 4.89 8.33
CA ILE A 137 -0.06 5.69 8.70
C ILE A 137 1.12 5.41 7.78
N HIS A 138 1.67 6.46 7.15
CA HIS A 138 3.03 6.45 6.65
C HIS A 138 3.96 6.73 7.83
N GLY A 139 4.66 5.73 8.31
CA GLY A 139 5.34 5.79 9.59
C GLY A 139 6.82 6.10 9.48
N GLU A 140 7.18 7.32 9.11
CA GLU A 140 8.56 7.81 9.11
C GLU A 140 8.65 9.20 9.77
N VAL A 141 9.67 9.40 10.61
CA VAL A 141 10.02 10.76 11.06
C VAL A 141 10.66 11.54 9.91
N THR A 142 10.54 12.88 9.96
CA THR A 142 11.04 13.76 8.90
C THR A 142 12.21 14.63 9.34
N ASP A 143 12.71 14.45 10.57
CA ASP A 143 13.89 15.15 11.07
C ASP A 143 15.11 14.81 10.19
N ALA A 144 15.78 15.84 9.69
CA ALA A 144 16.93 15.70 8.81
C ALA A 144 18.17 15.11 9.51
N SER A 145 18.22 15.12 10.85
CA SER A 145 19.30 14.50 11.63
C SER A 145 19.17 12.98 11.73
N VAL A 146 17.97 12.42 11.45
CA VAL A 146 17.73 10.98 11.47
C VAL A 146 18.08 10.37 10.11
N ASP A 147 18.94 9.35 10.13
CA ASP A 147 19.28 8.59 8.93
C ASP A 147 18.02 8.06 8.25
N ILE A 148 17.93 8.20 6.94
CA ILE A 148 16.75 7.77 6.16
C ILE A 148 16.40 6.30 6.36
N PHE A 149 17.36 5.45 6.71
CA PHE A 149 17.15 4.03 6.97
C PHE A 149 16.63 3.74 8.38
N ASP A 150 16.68 4.70 9.30
CA ASP A 150 16.27 4.55 10.70
C ASP A 150 14.94 5.23 11.01
N ARG A 151 14.40 6.03 10.08
CA ARG A 151 13.21 6.87 10.26
C ARG A 151 11.97 6.11 10.73
N GLU A 152 11.75 4.90 10.24
CA GLU A 152 10.61 4.06 10.62
C GLU A 152 10.76 3.57 12.08
N ALA A 153 11.96 3.11 12.46
CA ALA A 153 12.22 2.65 13.84
C ALA A 153 12.07 3.80 14.84
N VAL A 154 12.60 4.99 14.52
CA VAL A 154 12.44 6.18 15.35
C VAL A 154 10.96 6.59 15.47
N PHE A 155 10.19 6.49 14.38
CA PHE A 155 8.76 6.81 14.39
C PHE A 155 7.96 5.88 15.32
N ILE A 156 8.35 4.62 15.42
CA ILE A 156 7.72 3.68 16.37
C ILE A 156 7.89 4.18 17.80
N ASP A 157 9.11 4.53 18.18
CA ASP A 157 9.42 4.92 19.56
C ASP A 157 8.84 6.30 19.91
N GLU A 158 8.92 7.26 19.01
CA GLU A 158 8.52 8.64 19.28
C GLU A 158 7.03 8.90 19.08
N VAL A 159 6.38 8.16 18.18
CA VAL A 159 5.01 8.46 17.72
C VAL A 159 4.06 7.29 17.95
N MET A 160 4.34 6.11 17.38
CA MET A 160 3.38 4.99 17.37
C MET A 160 3.05 4.47 18.77
N ALA A 161 4.06 4.34 19.64
CA ALA A 161 3.87 3.85 21.00
C ALA A 161 2.94 4.78 21.81
N GLY A 162 3.12 6.09 21.66
CA GLY A 162 2.23 7.10 22.25
C GLY A 162 0.82 7.06 21.69
N LEU A 163 0.69 7.02 20.36
CA LEU A 163 -0.59 6.99 19.67
C LEU A 163 -1.46 5.79 20.08
N VAL A 164 -0.90 4.59 20.09
CA VAL A 164 -1.61 3.37 20.50
C VAL A 164 -2.04 3.44 21.96
N LYS A 165 -1.22 4.03 22.83
CA LYS A 165 -1.53 4.22 24.25
C LYS A 165 -2.66 5.22 24.47
N ASP A 166 -2.63 6.36 23.74
CA ASP A 166 -3.57 7.46 23.94
C ASP A 166 -4.92 7.17 23.27
N PHE A 167 -4.95 6.37 22.19
CA PHE A 167 -6.15 5.97 21.46
C PHE A 167 -6.28 4.43 21.36
N PRO A 168 -6.53 3.72 22.48
CA PRO A 168 -6.45 2.25 22.52
C PRO A 168 -7.52 1.51 21.71
N ALA A 169 -8.63 2.17 21.38
CA ALA A 169 -9.69 1.59 20.53
C ALA A 169 -9.62 2.04 19.06
N LEU A 170 -8.67 2.91 18.71
CA LEU A 170 -8.46 3.34 17.34
C LEU A 170 -7.89 2.18 16.51
N LYS A 171 -8.53 1.87 15.40
CA LYS A 171 -7.96 0.93 14.42
C LYS A 171 -6.82 1.62 13.66
N ILE A 172 -5.64 1.02 13.67
CA ILE A 172 -4.44 1.56 13.03
C ILE A 172 -3.88 0.55 12.05
N VAL A 173 -3.63 0.98 10.83
CA VAL A 173 -2.84 0.24 9.85
C VAL A 173 -1.50 0.95 9.68
N PHE A 174 -0.44 0.32 10.16
CA PHE A 174 0.93 0.73 9.89
C PHE A 174 1.27 0.27 8.47
N GLU A 175 1.21 1.20 7.51
CA GLU A 175 1.28 0.83 6.10
C GLU A 175 2.70 0.60 5.62
N HIS A 176 2.86 -0.30 4.63
CA HIS A 176 4.10 -0.58 3.88
C HIS A 176 5.34 -0.66 4.80
N ILE A 177 5.22 -1.38 5.91
CA ILE A 177 6.32 -1.51 6.88
C ILE A 177 7.60 -2.07 6.24
N THR A 178 8.76 -1.60 6.71
CA THR A 178 10.06 -1.93 6.11
C THR A 178 11.09 -2.47 7.08
N THR A 179 10.81 -2.47 8.39
CA THR A 179 11.76 -2.86 9.44
C THR A 179 11.32 -4.08 10.24
N ALA A 180 12.29 -4.75 10.85
CA ALA A 180 12.03 -5.82 11.82
C ALA A 180 11.33 -5.27 13.07
N GLU A 181 11.65 -4.04 13.46
CA GLU A 181 11.07 -3.30 14.57
C GLU A 181 9.57 -3.08 14.36
N ALA A 182 9.17 -2.65 13.13
CA ALA A 182 7.76 -2.48 12.80
C ALA A 182 6.99 -3.80 12.82
N ALA A 183 7.55 -4.86 12.25
CA ALA A 183 6.94 -6.19 12.30
C ALA A 183 6.75 -6.68 13.76
N ALA A 184 7.76 -6.51 14.61
CA ALA A 184 7.70 -6.88 16.02
C ALA A 184 6.70 -6.02 16.81
N PHE A 185 6.67 -4.70 16.54
CA PHE A 185 5.72 -3.79 17.17
C PHE A 185 4.27 -4.17 16.87
N VAL A 186 3.95 -4.41 15.59
CA VAL A 186 2.59 -4.79 15.15
C VAL A 186 2.19 -6.13 15.77
N GLU A 187 3.08 -7.13 15.77
CA GLU A 187 2.79 -8.44 16.36
C GLU A 187 2.53 -8.36 17.87
N ALA A 188 3.27 -7.52 18.58
CA ALA A 188 3.12 -7.30 20.03
C ALA A 188 1.93 -6.40 20.41
N SER A 189 1.40 -5.61 19.48
CA SER A 189 0.27 -4.69 19.70
C SER A 189 -1.06 -5.43 19.87
N GLY A 190 -2.11 -4.73 20.31
CA GLY A 190 -3.48 -5.23 20.39
C GLY A 190 -4.11 -5.52 19.00
N GLU A 191 -5.34 -6.02 19.00
CA GLU A 191 -6.09 -6.40 17.79
C GLU A 191 -6.42 -5.20 16.88
N ASN A 192 -6.38 -4.00 17.41
CA ASN A 192 -6.64 -2.76 16.66
C ASN A 192 -5.44 -2.26 15.85
N VAL A 193 -4.30 -2.95 15.89
CA VAL A 193 -3.09 -2.58 15.12
C VAL A 193 -2.75 -3.69 14.14
N ALA A 194 -2.66 -3.33 12.87
CA ALA A 194 -2.26 -4.20 11.78
C ALA A 194 -1.25 -3.49 10.87
N ALA A 195 -0.71 -4.18 9.88
CA ALA A 195 0.22 -3.61 8.91
C ALA A 195 0.01 -4.14 7.50
N THR A 196 0.30 -3.31 6.51
CA THR A 196 0.49 -3.75 5.12
C THR A 196 1.96 -4.00 4.81
N ILE A 197 2.21 -4.99 3.98
CA ILE A 197 3.56 -5.30 3.48
C ILE A 197 3.52 -5.39 1.96
N THR A 198 4.42 -4.67 1.29
CA THR A 198 4.46 -4.54 -0.16
C THR A 198 5.26 -5.67 -0.83
N PRO A 199 4.99 -5.98 -2.11
CA PRO A 199 5.75 -7.01 -2.80
C PRO A 199 7.23 -6.62 -2.97
N HIS A 200 7.53 -5.37 -3.23
CA HIS A 200 8.90 -4.92 -3.42
C HIS A 200 9.74 -4.98 -2.14
N HIS A 201 9.18 -4.64 -0.96
CA HIS A 201 9.91 -4.78 0.31
C HIS A 201 10.15 -6.26 0.73
N LEU A 202 9.37 -7.20 0.19
CA LEU A 202 9.61 -8.63 0.36
C LEU A 202 10.70 -9.17 -0.58
N ASN A 203 10.85 -8.56 -1.76
CA ASN A 203 11.68 -9.10 -2.83
C ASN A 203 13.11 -8.56 -2.84
N TYR A 204 13.35 -7.30 -2.47
CA TYR A 204 14.70 -6.73 -2.47
C TYR A 204 15.03 -5.98 -1.17
N ASN A 205 16.31 -5.92 -0.88
CA ASN A 205 16.88 -5.06 0.15
C ASN A 205 17.52 -3.81 -0.48
N ARG A 206 18.05 -2.91 0.34
CA ARG A 206 18.60 -1.62 -0.11
C ARG A 206 19.71 -1.72 -1.16
N ASN A 207 20.41 -2.87 -1.29
CA ASN A 207 21.44 -3.03 -2.30
C ASN A 207 20.89 -2.94 -3.72
N ALA A 208 19.63 -3.33 -3.95
CA ALA A 208 19.01 -3.28 -5.27
C ALA A 208 19.03 -1.88 -5.90
N MET A 209 19.04 -0.83 -5.08
CA MET A 209 19.10 0.56 -5.56
C MET A 209 20.49 0.96 -6.09
N PHE A 210 21.54 0.21 -5.77
CA PHE A 210 22.94 0.63 -5.99
C PHE A 210 23.78 -0.39 -6.77
N VAL A 211 23.31 -1.63 -6.95
CA VAL A 211 24.05 -2.66 -7.67
C VAL A 211 24.14 -2.31 -9.16
N GLY A 212 25.38 -2.15 -9.66
CA GLY A 212 25.63 -1.79 -11.04
C GLY A 212 25.42 -0.30 -11.36
N GLY A 213 25.17 0.54 -10.36
CA GLY A 213 24.91 1.98 -10.47
C GLY A 213 23.64 2.38 -9.71
N ILE A 214 23.21 3.64 -9.89
CA ILE A 214 21.96 4.12 -9.28
C ILE A 214 20.78 3.59 -10.08
N ARG A 215 19.86 2.90 -9.39
CA ARG A 215 18.66 2.29 -9.99
C ARG A 215 17.40 2.97 -9.45
N PRO A 216 16.96 4.11 -10.03
CA PRO A 216 15.88 4.93 -9.49
C PRO A 216 14.54 4.22 -9.44
N HIS A 217 14.29 3.23 -10.32
CA HIS A 217 13.02 2.48 -10.35
C HIS A 217 12.82 1.55 -9.14
N TYR A 218 13.87 1.30 -8.32
CA TYR A 218 13.78 0.60 -7.04
C TYR A 218 13.62 1.56 -5.84
N TYR A 219 13.70 2.88 -6.08
CA TYR A 219 13.57 3.87 -5.02
C TYR A 219 12.12 4.13 -4.67
N CYS A 220 11.78 3.94 -3.39
CA CYS A 220 10.48 4.24 -2.77
C CYS A 220 10.69 4.85 -1.38
N LEU A 221 9.63 5.36 -0.79
CA LEU A 221 9.56 5.76 0.62
C LEU A 221 8.32 5.12 1.27
N PRO A 222 8.49 4.40 2.39
CA PRO A 222 9.74 4.17 3.13
C PRO A 222 10.76 3.39 2.28
N ILE A 223 12.03 3.76 2.43
CA ILE A 223 13.12 3.17 1.65
C ILE A 223 13.37 1.72 2.06
N ALA A 224 13.73 0.85 1.10
CA ALA A 224 14.11 -0.53 1.39
C ALA A 224 15.31 -0.57 2.35
N LYS A 225 15.27 -1.47 3.32
CA LYS A 225 16.24 -1.58 4.42
C LYS A 225 17.29 -2.67 4.14
N ARG A 226 18.07 -3.02 5.17
CA ARG A 226 19.05 -4.13 5.15
C ARG A 226 18.35 -5.48 5.00
N GLU A 227 19.12 -6.50 4.60
CA GLU A 227 18.63 -7.86 4.39
C GLU A 227 17.91 -8.44 5.62
N GLN A 228 18.42 -8.19 6.82
CA GLN A 228 17.77 -8.66 8.06
C GLN A 228 16.32 -8.17 8.20
N HIS A 229 16.02 -6.95 7.78
CA HIS A 229 14.67 -6.41 7.83
C HIS A 229 13.80 -7.05 6.77
N ARG A 230 14.30 -7.22 5.53
CA ARG A 230 13.57 -7.94 4.47
C ARG A 230 13.17 -9.35 4.91
N LEU A 231 14.10 -10.09 5.53
CA LEU A 231 13.81 -11.43 6.06
C LEU A 231 12.77 -11.41 7.19
N ALA A 232 12.79 -10.38 8.05
CA ALA A 232 11.78 -10.21 9.09
C ALA A 232 10.39 -9.94 8.50
N LEU A 233 10.30 -9.10 7.44
CA LEU A 233 9.04 -8.85 6.73
C LEU A 233 8.51 -10.12 6.04
N ARG A 234 9.37 -10.91 5.39
CA ARG A 234 8.99 -12.20 4.80
C ARG A 234 8.41 -13.14 5.85
N LYS A 235 9.07 -13.23 7.00
CA LYS A 235 8.58 -14.03 8.14
C LYS A 235 7.22 -13.53 8.64
N ALA A 236 7.01 -12.22 8.74
CA ALA A 236 5.74 -11.63 9.16
C ALA A 236 4.62 -11.91 8.16
N ALA A 237 4.83 -11.63 6.86
CA ALA A 237 3.86 -11.85 5.80
C ALA A 237 3.42 -13.32 5.70
N THR A 238 4.38 -14.26 5.86
CA THR A 238 4.13 -15.71 5.73
C THR A 238 3.82 -16.40 7.05
N SER A 239 3.68 -15.65 8.16
CA SER A 239 3.37 -16.21 9.48
C SER A 239 1.96 -16.83 9.56
N GLY A 240 1.00 -16.24 8.84
CA GLY A 240 -0.43 -16.53 8.97
C GLY A 240 -1.11 -15.68 10.05
N SER A 241 -0.40 -14.75 10.68
CA SER A 241 -0.97 -13.78 11.62
C SER A 241 -1.96 -12.85 10.89
N PRO A 242 -3.18 -12.66 11.40
CA PRO A 242 -4.19 -11.80 10.77
C PRO A 242 -3.84 -10.31 10.83
N LYS A 243 -2.75 -9.95 11.51
CA LYS A 243 -2.28 -8.57 11.63
C LYS A 243 -1.51 -8.09 10.40
N PHE A 244 -1.08 -9.01 9.53
CA PHE A 244 -0.36 -8.66 8.30
C PHE A 244 -1.19 -9.01 7.07
N PHE A 245 -1.28 -8.06 6.15
CA PHE A 245 -1.99 -8.26 4.90
C PHE A 245 -1.39 -7.48 3.75
N LEU A 246 -1.84 -7.78 2.55
CA LEU A 246 -1.38 -7.21 1.31
C LEU A 246 -1.70 -5.71 1.21
N GLY A 247 -0.71 -4.92 0.83
CA GLY A 247 -0.90 -3.56 0.36
C GLY A 247 0.23 -3.28 -0.63
N THR A 248 -0.11 -3.08 -1.90
CA THR A 248 0.91 -3.05 -2.95
C THR A 248 1.81 -1.82 -2.87
N ASP A 249 1.29 -0.71 -2.37
CA ASP A 249 1.92 0.61 -2.53
C ASP A 249 2.40 0.83 -3.97
N SER A 250 1.59 0.35 -4.92
CA SER A 250 1.88 0.60 -6.32
C SER A 250 1.79 2.09 -6.59
N ALA A 251 2.94 2.70 -6.90
CA ALA A 251 3.09 4.15 -6.99
C ALA A 251 3.78 4.53 -8.32
N PRO A 252 3.00 4.61 -9.41
CA PRO A 252 3.53 4.88 -10.74
C PRO A 252 4.09 6.28 -10.87
N HIS A 253 5.25 6.36 -11.55
CA HIS A 253 5.89 7.59 -12.02
C HIS A 253 6.47 7.33 -13.40
N THR A 254 6.48 8.36 -14.25
CA THR A 254 7.11 8.26 -15.57
C THR A 254 8.62 8.07 -15.45
N VAL A 255 9.23 7.48 -16.48
CA VAL A 255 10.69 7.34 -16.57
C VAL A 255 11.38 8.68 -16.33
N GLY A 256 10.93 9.76 -17.00
CA GLY A 256 11.53 11.08 -16.82
C GLY A 256 11.42 11.62 -15.39
N ALA A 257 10.37 11.31 -14.64
CA ALA A 257 10.23 11.69 -13.24
C ALA A 257 11.15 10.87 -12.31
N LYS A 258 11.31 9.59 -12.60
CA LYS A 258 12.20 8.69 -11.85
C LYS A 258 13.68 8.97 -12.11
N GLU A 259 14.06 9.26 -13.36
CA GLU A 259 15.44 9.46 -13.81
C GLU A 259 15.84 10.94 -13.83
N SER A 260 15.25 11.73 -12.97
CA SER A 260 15.57 13.14 -12.74
C SER A 260 16.34 13.32 -11.44
N ALA A 261 16.85 14.52 -11.20
CA ALA A 261 17.51 14.87 -9.94
C ALA A 261 16.60 14.70 -8.71
N CYS A 262 15.30 14.86 -8.87
CA CYS A 262 14.30 14.60 -7.82
C CYS A 262 14.17 13.09 -7.52
N GLY A 263 14.21 12.25 -8.56
CA GLY A 263 14.09 10.80 -8.41
C GLY A 263 12.83 10.39 -7.65
N CYS A 264 11.63 10.70 -8.18
CA CYS A 264 10.37 10.50 -7.47
C CYS A 264 10.27 9.13 -6.80
N ALA A 265 9.92 9.11 -5.51
CA ALA A 265 9.75 7.88 -4.74
C ALA A 265 8.48 7.13 -5.15
N GLY A 266 8.61 5.85 -5.44
CA GLY A 266 7.50 4.96 -5.79
C GLY A 266 7.91 3.84 -6.75
N VAL A 267 7.35 2.66 -6.56
CA VAL A 267 7.55 1.46 -7.39
C VAL A 267 6.21 1.09 -8.03
N PHE A 268 6.17 0.89 -9.33
CA PHE A 268 4.96 0.48 -10.04
C PHE A 268 4.90 -1.05 -10.13
N ASN A 269 4.22 -1.67 -9.18
CA ASN A 269 4.16 -3.13 -9.06
C ASN A 269 2.79 -3.74 -9.38
N ALA A 270 1.70 -2.95 -9.49
CA ALA A 270 0.35 -3.45 -9.71
C ALA A 270 0.21 -4.48 -10.85
N PRO A 271 0.94 -4.38 -11.99
CA PRO A 271 0.80 -5.35 -13.08
C PRO A 271 1.14 -6.79 -12.69
N TYR A 272 2.07 -6.98 -11.72
CA TYR A 272 2.61 -8.29 -11.35
C TYR A 272 2.72 -8.48 -9.82
N ALA A 273 1.95 -7.71 -9.06
CA ALA A 273 2.03 -7.75 -7.60
C ALA A 273 1.66 -9.12 -7.03
N LEU A 274 0.58 -9.72 -7.52
CA LEU A 274 0.09 -11.00 -7.00
C LEU A 274 1.02 -12.15 -7.35
N GLU A 275 1.59 -12.15 -8.54
CA GLU A 275 2.63 -13.10 -8.97
C GLU A 275 3.89 -12.98 -8.09
N SER A 276 4.30 -11.75 -7.78
CA SER A 276 5.43 -11.46 -6.91
C SER A 276 5.20 -11.94 -5.47
N TYR A 277 4.00 -11.75 -4.92
CA TYR A 277 3.64 -12.32 -3.61
C TYR A 277 3.64 -13.85 -3.65
N ALA A 278 3.05 -14.46 -4.69
CA ALA A 278 3.01 -15.91 -4.82
C ALA A 278 4.43 -16.52 -4.86
N ALA A 279 5.35 -15.91 -5.61
CA ALA A 279 6.76 -16.33 -5.64
C ALA A 279 7.40 -16.25 -4.25
N THR A 280 7.22 -15.13 -3.52
CA THR A 280 7.72 -14.97 -2.15
C THR A 280 7.17 -16.03 -1.21
N PHE A 281 5.86 -16.28 -1.23
CA PHE A 281 5.22 -17.28 -0.36
C PHE A 281 5.63 -18.71 -0.72
N GLU A 282 5.92 -18.98 -1.98
CA GLU A 282 6.48 -20.27 -2.41
C GLU A 282 7.90 -20.48 -1.89
N GLU A 283 8.78 -19.49 -2.05
CA GLU A 283 10.16 -19.52 -1.55
C GLU A 283 10.22 -19.77 -0.04
N GLU A 284 9.25 -19.27 0.71
CA GLU A 284 9.12 -19.48 2.17
C GLU A 284 8.34 -20.76 2.52
N GLY A 285 7.90 -21.56 1.53
CA GLY A 285 7.12 -22.78 1.75
C GLY A 285 5.74 -22.53 2.36
N ALA A 286 5.15 -21.36 2.11
CA ALA A 286 3.94 -20.84 2.77
C ALA A 286 2.80 -20.51 1.80
N LEU A 287 2.76 -21.06 0.59
CA LEU A 287 1.71 -20.80 -0.39
C LEU A 287 0.29 -21.01 0.17
N ASN A 288 0.12 -21.95 1.09
CA ASN A 288 -1.16 -22.19 1.76
C ASN A 288 -1.64 -21.05 2.67
N LYS A 289 -0.78 -20.06 2.95
CA LYS A 289 -1.11 -18.88 3.75
C LYS A 289 -1.36 -17.64 2.90
N LEU A 290 -1.10 -17.71 1.59
CA LEU A 290 -1.24 -16.57 0.68
C LEU A 290 -2.69 -16.06 0.65
N GLU A 291 -3.70 -16.93 0.63
CA GLU A 291 -5.11 -16.49 0.65
C GLU A 291 -5.44 -15.70 1.92
N GLY A 292 -4.95 -16.14 3.09
CA GLY A 292 -5.09 -15.39 4.35
C GLY A 292 -4.57 -13.96 4.22
N PHE A 293 -3.32 -13.84 3.81
CA PHE A 293 -2.62 -12.56 3.66
C PHE A 293 -3.22 -11.65 2.58
N ALA A 294 -3.59 -12.19 1.44
CA ALA A 294 -4.06 -11.40 0.29
C ALA A 294 -5.56 -11.09 0.33
N SER A 295 -6.39 -12.01 0.88
CA SER A 295 -7.83 -11.98 0.62
C SER A 295 -8.71 -12.02 1.88
N LEU A 296 -8.18 -12.43 3.06
CA LEU A 296 -9.00 -12.64 4.25
C LEU A 296 -8.71 -11.67 5.39
N HIS A 297 -7.44 -11.43 5.70
CA HIS A 297 -7.04 -10.64 6.87
C HIS A 297 -7.45 -9.17 6.76
N GLY A 298 -7.23 -8.56 5.59
CA GLY A 298 -7.61 -7.18 5.35
C GLY A 298 -9.12 -6.94 5.48
N PRO A 299 -10.01 -7.65 4.75
CA PRO A 299 -11.45 -7.50 4.94
C PRO A 299 -11.89 -7.67 6.39
N GLN A 300 -11.32 -8.65 7.11
CA GLN A 300 -11.63 -8.88 8.52
C GLN A 300 -11.25 -7.66 9.38
N PHE A 301 -10.07 -7.08 9.17
CA PHE A 301 -9.62 -5.90 9.92
C PHE A 301 -10.51 -4.68 9.65
N TYR A 302 -10.86 -4.44 8.38
CA TYR A 302 -11.72 -3.32 7.98
C TYR A 302 -13.21 -3.56 8.25
N GLY A 303 -13.63 -4.76 8.65
CA GLY A 303 -15.03 -5.11 8.84
C GLY A 303 -15.84 -5.17 7.54
N LEU A 304 -15.18 -5.50 6.43
CA LEU A 304 -15.78 -5.63 5.11
C LEU A 304 -16.04 -7.10 4.76
N PRO A 305 -17.05 -7.39 3.92
CA PRO A 305 -17.30 -8.76 3.47
C PRO A 305 -16.12 -9.28 2.65
N ILE A 306 -15.83 -10.56 2.78
CA ILE A 306 -14.82 -11.27 1.97
C ILE A 306 -15.37 -11.42 0.54
N ASN A 307 -14.51 -11.22 -0.47
CA ASN A 307 -14.90 -11.45 -1.87
C ASN A 307 -15.25 -12.91 -2.12
N GLU A 308 -16.35 -13.16 -2.82
CA GLU A 308 -16.77 -14.51 -3.20
C GLU A 308 -16.10 -14.99 -4.49
N GLU A 309 -15.78 -14.04 -5.38
CA GLU A 309 -15.04 -14.31 -6.62
C GLU A 309 -13.66 -14.91 -6.31
N LYS A 310 -13.16 -15.70 -7.24
CA LYS A 310 -11.85 -16.32 -7.15
C LYS A 310 -10.94 -15.86 -8.27
N ILE A 311 -9.64 -15.86 -7.99
CA ILE A 311 -8.59 -15.64 -8.96
C ILE A 311 -7.66 -16.86 -8.99
N VAL A 312 -7.15 -17.17 -10.16
CA VAL A 312 -6.28 -18.33 -10.39
C VAL A 312 -4.90 -17.84 -10.79
N LEU A 313 -3.89 -18.37 -10.12
CA LEU A 313 -2.49 -18.27 -10.56
C LEU A 313 -2.08 -19.65 -11.11
N GLU A 314 -1.46 -19.65 -12.27
CA GLU A 314 -0.91 -20.86 -12.90
C GLU A 314 0.61 -20.72 -13.00
N ARG A 315 1.31 -21.87 -12.87
CA ARG A 315 2.75 -21.90 -13.09
C ARG A 315 3.01 -21.77 -14.58
N GLN A 316 3.35 -20.58 -14.98
CA GLN A 316 3.68 -20.25 -16.36
C GLN A 316 4.79 -19.19 -16.36
N VAL A 317 6.00 -19.62 -16.71
CA VAL A 317 7.14 -18.70 -16.83
C VAL A 317 6.83 -17.65 -17.91
N HIS A 318 7.01 -16.40 -17.55
CA HIS A 318 6.88 -15.28 -18.48
C HIS A 318 7.87 -14.17 -18.11
N THR A 319 8.27 -13.39 -19.10
CA THR A 319 9.16 -12.25 -18.88
C THR A 319 8.31 -10.97 -18.73
N VAL A 320 8.59 -10.21 -17.68
CA VAL A 320 7.98 -8.90 -17.47
C VAL A 320 8.53 -7.92 -18.51
N PRO A 321 7.68 -7.16 -19.22
CA PRO A 321 8.14 -6.16 -20.18
C PRO A 321 9.06 -5.12 -19.53
N ASP A 322 10.06 -4.64 -20.27
CA ASP A 322 10.96 -3.60 -19.77
C ASP A 322 10.25 -2.29 -19.49
N ILE A 323 9.21 -1.97 -20.29
CA ILE A 323 8.43 -0.75 -20.19
C ILE A 323 6.94 -1.01 -20.43
N LEU A 324 6.11 -0.16 -19.84
CA LEU A 324 4.67 -0.08 -20.11
C LEU A 324 4.33 1.34 -20.59
N SER A 325 3.36 1.44 -21.50
CA SER A 325 2.88 2.73 -22.02
C SER A 325 1.89 3.36 -21.04
N ALA A 326 2.02 4.67 -20.84
CA ALA A 326 1.09 5.49 -20.07
C ALA A 326 0.80 6.78 -20.84
N ALA A 327 -0.19 6.77 -21.70
CA ALA A 327 -0.47 7.82 -22.68
C ALA A 327 0.80 8.19 -23.48
N ASP A 328 1.26 9.44 -23.39
CA ASP A 328 2.47 9.92 -24.06
C ASP A 328 3.77 9.64 -23.28
N ALA A 329 3.70 8.91 -22.17
CA ALA A 329 4.83 8.59 -21.30
C ALA A 329 5.04 7.09 -21.15
N THR A 330 6.19 6.72 -20.62
CA THR A 330 6.56 5.36 -20.29
C THR A 330 6.75 5.18 -18.78
N ILE A 331 6.39 4.00 -18.28
CA ILE A 331 6.59 3.58 -16.89
C ILE A 331 7.38 2.28 -16.91
N ILE A 332 8.31 2.10 -16.00
CA ILE A 332 9.01 0.83 -15.79
C ILE A 332 8.28 0.07 -14.68
N PRO A 333 7.73 -1.13 -14.97
CA PRO A 333 7.10 -1.95 -13.95
C PRO A 333 8.16 -2.59 -13.03
N PHE A 334 7.74 -2.94 -11.83
CA PHE A 334 8.52 -3.80 -10.95
C PHE A 334 8.79 -5.14 -11.64
N HIS A 335 9.98 -5.70 -11.48
CA HIS A 335 10.48 -6.88 -12.20
C HIS A 335 10.74 -6.69 -13.71
N ALA A 336 10.81 -5.46 -14.22
CA ALA A 336 11.11 -5.22 -15.64
C ALA A 336 12.31 -6.05 -16.13
N GLY A 337 12.15 -6.80 -17.23
CA GLY A 337 13.15 -7.71 -17.80
C GLY A 337 13.39 -9.00 -17.01
N GLU A 338 12.79 -9.19 -15.86
CA GLU A 338 12.90 -10.41 -15.05
C GLU A 338 11.87 -11.47 -15.49
N SER A 339 12.14 -12.72 -15.19
CA SER A 339 11.18 -13.82 -15.40
C SER A 339 10.46 -14.13 -14.10
N LEU A 340 9.13 -14.23 -14.17
CA LEU A 340 8.28 -14.71 -13.09
C LEU A 340 7.74 -16.10 -13.42
N GLU A 341 7.62 -16.96 -12.42
CA GLU A 341 7.13 -18.33 -12.59
C GLU A 341 5.61 -18.45 -12.47
N TRP A 342 4.99 -17.55 -11.73
CA TRP A 342 3.56 -17.49 -11.55
C TRP A 342 2.92 -16.46 -12.48
N ARG A 343 1.74 -16.77 -13.00
CA ARG A 343 0.95 -15.86 -13.82
C ARG A 343 -0.50 -15.90 -13.39
N VAL A 344 -1.08 -14.73 -13.17
CA VAL A 344 -2.54 -14.59 -12.99
C VAL A 344 -3.21 -14.96 -14.32
N LYS A 345 -4.12 -15.94 -14.25
CA LYS A 345 -4.95 -16.30 -15.39
C LYS A 345 -5.96 -15.20 -15.65
N ASP A 346 -6.06 -14.79 -16.91
CA ASP A 346 -7.05 -13.79 -17.29
C ASP A 346 -8.44 -14.25 -16.85
N VAL A 347 -9.16 -13.35 -16.18
CA VAL A 347 -10.57 -13.57 -15.80
C VAL A 347 -11.35 -13.62 -17.11
N ALA A 348 -11.91 -14.78 -17.41
CA ALA A 348 -12.71 -15.00 -18.62
C ALA A 348 -14.05 -14.28 -18.52
#